data_03a881ed1b99a59a847667e595b5cce6
#
_entry.id   03a881ed1b99a59a847667e595b5cce6
#
_cell.length_a   1.000
_cell.length_b   1.000
_cell.length_c   1.000
_cell.angle_alpha   90.00
_cell.angle_beta   90.00
_cell.angle_gamma   90.00
#
_symmetry.space_group_name_H-M   'P 1'
#
loop_
_entity.id
_entity.type
_entity.pdbx_description
1 polymer ?
#
loop_
_entity_poly.entity_id
_entity_poly.type
_entity_poly.pdbx_seq_one_letter_code
_entity_poly.pdbx_strand_id
1 'polypeptide(L)'
;VTADEKRELQVSRTEYYEAADYEDSAVTDMYEEDVNPDEIMPCASNGTISWDVYAGVRRSTSSFHASSGQRIVLSVFSVEPFHSVRAGIIQPDGSKRYIIANGNDSHVFELTMSGSYRIYIQNETTEMVHVEGAYSTH
;
A
#
# COMPACT_ATOMS: atom_id res chain seq x y z
N VAL A 1 -14.46 -25.15 -13.24
CA VAL A 1 -13.56 -24.11 -12.75
C VAL A 1 -12.34 -24.77 -12.14
N THR A 2 -11.23 -24.39 -12.63
CA THR A 2 -9.98 -24.93 -12.19
C THR A 2 -9.44 -24.17 -11.00
N ALA A 3 -8.46 -24.76 -10.35
CA ALA A 3 -7.78 -24.08 -9.26
C ALA A 3 -7.08 -22.82 -9.76
N ASP A 4 -6.66 -22.82 -11.00
CA ASP A 4 -6.01 -21.66 -11.59
C ASP A 4 -6.95 -20.50 -11.71
N GLU A 5 -8.18 -20.75 -12.10
CA GLU A 5 -9.15 -19.68 -12.19
C GLU A 5 -9.46 -19.10 -10.81
N LYS A 6 -9.56 -19.95 -9.81
CA LYS A 6 -9.80 -19.46 -8.47
C LYS A 6 -8.64 -18.62 -7.97
N ARG A 7 -7.43 -19.05 -8.27
CA ARG A 7 -6.27 -18.30 -7.83
C ARG A 7 -6.22 -16.95 -8.51
N GLU A 8 -6.55 -16.90 -9.78
CA GLU A 8 -6.57 -15.63 -10.49
C GLU A 8 -7.61 -14.69 -9.91
N LEU A 9 -8.76 -15.21 -9.56
CA LEU A 9 -9.79 -14.37 -8.98
C LEU A 9 -9.35 -13.80 -7.64
N GLN A 10 -8.57 -14.55 -6.87
CA GLN A 10 -8.13 -14.09 -5.58
C GLN A 10 -7.06 -13.03 -5.65
N VAL A 11 -6.20 -13.11 -6.66
CA VAL A 11 -5.09 -12.16 -6.76
C VAL A 11 -5.32 -11.09 -7.78
N SER A 12 -6.36 -11.24 -8.58
CA SER A 12 -6.59 -10.36 -9.70
C SER A 12 -7.43 -9.17 -9.25
N ARG A 13 -6.76 -8.12 -8.84
CA ARG A 13 -7.41 -6.86 -8.58
C ARG A 13 -6.99 -5.90 -9.67
N THR A 14 -7.86 -4.96 -9.98
CA THR A 14 -7.49 -3.92 -10.91
C THR A 14 -6.43 -3.06 -10.25
N GLU A 15 -5.30 -3.00 -10.89
CA GLU A 15 -4.18 -2.21 -10.40
C GLU A 15 -4.12 -0.92 -11.19
N TYR A 16 -4.00 0.19 -10.48
CA TYR A 16 -3.98 1.52 -11.07
C TYR A 16 -2.60 2.11 -10.95
N TYR A 17 -2.29 3.03 -11.84
CA TYR A 17 -0.99 3.67 -11.89
C TYR A 17 -1.18 5.18 -11.82
N GLU A 18 -0.31 5.84 -11.06
CA GLU A 18 -0.31 7.29 -10.93
C GLU A 18 1.12 7.79 -11.06
N ALA A 19 1.34 8.67 -12.01
CA ALA A 19 2.69 9.16 -12.30
C ALA A 19 3.22 10.00 -11.13
N ALA A 20 4.56 10.07 -11.05
CA ALA A 20 5.23 10.71 -9.93
C ALA A 20 4.91 12.19 -9.81
N ASP A 21 4.81 12.87 -10.92
CA ASP A 21 4.61 14.31 -10.91
C ASP A 21 3.14 14.71 -10.89
N TYR A 22 2.25 13.74 -10.78
CA TYR A 22 0.85 14.03 -10.64
C TYR A 22 0.56 14.50 -9.22
N GLU A 23 -0.06 15.65 -9.10
CA GLU A 23 -0.35 16.21 -7.80
C GLU A 23 -1.85 16.22 -7.58
N ASP A 24 -2.26 15.56 -6.52
CA ASP A 24 -3.60 15.73 -6.01
C ASP A 24 -3.50 16.73 -4.88
N SER A 25 -3.76 17.96 -5.17
CA SER A 25 -3.54 19.03 -4.20
C SER A 25 -4.47 18.94 -3.00
N ALA A 26 -5.48 18.09 -3.08
CA ALA A 26 -6.37 17.88 -1.94
C ALA A 26 -5.83 16.87 -0.95
N VAL A 27 -4.74 16.20 -1.28
CA VAL A 27 -4.20 15.14 -0.44
C VAL A 27 -3.09 15.67 0.44
N THR A 28 -3.15 15.34 1.71
CA THR A 28 -2.09 15.65 2.65
C THR A 28 -1.30 14.38 2.91
N ASP A 29 0.01 14.47 2.74
CA ASP A 29 0.89 13.33 2.96
C ASP A 29 1.30 13.25 4.42
N MET A 30 1.28 12.04 4.96
CA MET A 30 1.79 11.77 6.28
C MET A 30 2.66 10.54 6.23
N TYR A 31 3.82 10.62 6.84
CA TYR A 31 4.68 9.46 6.95
C TYR A 31 4.50 8.83 8.31
N GLU A 32 4.37 7.53 8.32
CA GLU A 32 4.43 6.78 9.54
C GLU A 32 5.89 6.52 9.82
N GLU A 33 6.46 7.25 10.73
CA GLU A 33 7.84 7.04 11.08
C GLU A 33 7.94 5.94 12.07
N ASP A 34 8.67 4.98 11.71
CA ASP A 34 8.96 3.90 12.58
C ASP A 34 10.09 4.33 13.47
N VAL A 35 9.73 4.80 14.60
CA VAL A 35 10.58 5.68 15.31
C VAL A 35 11.39 5.11 16.40
N ASN A 36 11.53 3.86 16.52
CA ASN A 36 12.38 3.37 17.56
C ASN A 36 13.78 3.14 17.00
N PRO A 37 14.71 4.08 17.21
CA PRO A 37 16.03 3.93 16.65
C PRO A 37 16.78 2.73 17.20
N ASP A 38 16.35 2.21 18.35
CA ASP A 38 16.95 1.00 18.88
C ASP A 38 16.44 -0.24 18.18
N GLU A 39 15.39 -0.10 17.44
CA GLU A 39 14.82 -1.20 16.70
C GLU A 39 14.98 -1.01 15.21
N ILE A 40 16.02 -0.37 14.82
CA ILE A 40 16.27 -0.22 13.40
C ILE A 40 16.41 -1.59 12.79
N MET A 41 15.44 -1.91 12.01
CA MET A 41 15.46 -3.14 11.24
C MET A 41 15.95 -2.75 9.87
N PRO A 42 17.16 -3.13 9.53
CA PRO A 42 17.70 -2.73 8.24
C PRO A 42 16.88 -3.27 7.08
N CYS A 43 16.01 -4.21 7.35
CA CYS A 43 15.20 -4.79 6.29
C CYS A 43 13.74 -4.65 6.65
N ALA A 44 13.26 -3.43 6.63
CA ALA A 44 11.84 -3.21 6.89
C ALA A 44 11.01 -3.53 5.66
N SER A 45 11.34 -4.66 5.01
CA SER A 45 10.60 -5.11 3.84
C SER A 45 9.35 -5.89 4.21
N ASN A 46 9.14 -6.08 5.51
CA ASN A 46 7.92 -6.67 6.04
C ASN A 46 7.41 -5.75 7.12
N GLY A 47 6.10 -5.70 7.28
CA GLY A 47 5.58 -4.89 8.35
C GLY A 47 4.08 -5.00 8.46
N THR A 48 3.55 -4.31 9.48
CA THR A 48 2.12 -4.22 9.68
C THR A 48 1.71 -2.75 9.67
N ILE A 49 0.44 -2.54 9.38
CA ILE A 49 -0.16 -1.22 9.31
C ILE A 49 -1.34 -1.21 10.26
N SER A 50 -1.45 -0.15 11.04
CA SER A 50 -2.63 0.10 11.86
C SER A 50 -2.76 1.61 11.94
N TRP A 51 -3.57 2.17 11.07
CA TRP A 51 -3.63 3.62 10.90
C TRP A 51 -5.07 4.10 10.91
N ASP A 52 -5.26 5.29 11.51
CA ASP A 52 -6.43 6.11 11.26
C ASP A 52 -6.07 7.04 10.11
N VAL A 53 -6.75 6.89 9.00
CA VAL A 53 -6.48 7.70 7.83
C VAL A 53 -7.64 8.67 7.67
N TYR A 54 -7.37 9.95 7.88
CA TYR A 54 -8.42 10.95 7.84
C TYR A 54 -8.78 11.28 6.41
N ALA A 55 -9.94 11.91 6.25
CA ALA A 55 -10.44 12.29 4.94
C ALA A 55 -9.40 13.14 4.22
N GLY A 56 -9.10 12.81 2.96
CA GLY A 56 -8.16 13.57 2.17
C GLY A 56 -6.69 13.35 2.52
N VAL A 57 -6.39 12.32 3.30
CA VAL A 57 -5.02 12.08 3.79
C VAL A 57 -4.46 10.83 3.14
N ARG A 58 -3.18 10.88 2.84
CA ARG A 58 -2.39 9.73 2.42
C ARG A 58 -1.34 9.47 3.49
N ARG A 59 -1.30 8.26 4.01
CA ARG A 59 -0.26 7.84 4.94
C ARG A 59 0.61 6.81 4.28
N SER A 60 1.90 6.88 4.55
CA SER A 60 2.84 5.93 3.99
C SER A 60 3.86 5.50 5.04
N THR A 61 4.43 4.33 4.82
CA THR A 61 5.52 3.84 5.67
C THR A 61 6.79 4.59 5.34
N SER A 62 7.80 4.41 6.18
CA SER A 62 9.14 4.81 5.79
C SER A 62 9.58 3.90 4.64
N SER A 63 10.62 4.32 3.93
CA SER A 63 11.03 3.60 2.74
C SER A 63 11.83 2.35 3.12
N PHE A 64 11.75 1.36 2.25
CA PHE A 64 12.55 0.15 2.35
C PHE A 64 13.01 -0.23 0.95
N HIS A 65 14.10 -0.95 0.87
CA HIS A 65 14.68 -1.31 -0.42
C HIS A 65 14.06 -2.60 -0.96
N ALA A 66 13.77 -2.61 -2.25
CA ALA A 66 13.36 -3.82 -2.95
C ALA A 66 13.92 -3.76 -4.36
N SER A 67 14.01 -4.91 -4.98
CA SER A 67 14.66 -5.04 -6.29
C SER A 67 13.66 -5.44 -7.35
N SER A 68 13.97 -5.05 -8.58
CA SER A 68 13.22 -5.48 -9.73
C SER A 68 13.17 -7.02 -9.74
N GLY A 69 12.01 -7.56 -10.02
CA GLY A 69 11.79 -9.00 -9.99
C GLY A 69 11.24 -9.51 -8.69
N GLN A 70 11.31 -8.73 -7.64
CA GLN A 70 10.68 -9.10 -6.38
C GLN A 70 9.19 -8.74 -6.41
N ARG A 71 8.48 -9.14 -5.39
CA ARG A 71 7.05 -8.89 -5.26
C ARG A 71 6.75 -8.37 -3.87
N ILE A 72 5.82 -7.44 -3.81
CA ILE A 72 5.29 -6.97 -2.53
C ILE A 72 3.86 -7.48 -2.42
N VAL A 73 3.60 -8.23 -1.36
CA VAL A 73 2.27 -8.72 -1.06
C VAL A 73 1.68 -7.80 -0.02
N LEU A 74 0.55 -7.20 -0.33
CA LEU A 74 -0.10 -6.26 0.56
C LEU A 74 -1.49 -6.77 0.89
N SER A 75 -1.79 -6.89 2.17
CA SER A 75 -3.11 -7.27 2.66
C SER A 75 -3.66 -6.13 3.50
N VAL A 76 -4.90 -5.76 3.25
CA VAL A 76 -5.51 -4.60 3.88
C VAL A 76 -6.87 -5.00 4.44
N PHE A 77 -7.13 -4.57 5.67
CA PHE A 77 -8.42 -4.75 6.33
C PHE A 77 -8.95 -3.39 6.71
N SER A 78 -10.18 -3.10 6.35
CA SER A 78 -10.83 -1.88 6.77
C SER A 78 -11.88 -2.23 7.80
N VAL A 79 -11.84 -1.53 8.92
CA VAL A 79 -12.84 -1.71 9.97
C VAL A 79 -14.20 -1.20 9.51
N GLU A 80 -14.15 -0.21 8.63
CA GLU A 80 -15.36 0.37 8.06
C GLU A 80 -15.53 -0.15 6.65
N PRO A 81 -16.24 -1.28 6.48
CA PRO A 81 -16.30 -1.92 5.16
C PRO A 81 -16.98 -1.12 4.09
N PHE A 82 -17.66 -0.04 4.45
CA PHE A 82 -18.34 0.78 3.46
C PHE A 82 -17.43 1.84 2.85
N HIS A 83 -16.20 1.96 3.34
CA HIS A 83 -15.28 2.99 2.88
C HIS A 83 -14.15 2.35 2.09
N SER A 84 -14.00 2.78 0.86
CA SER A 84 -12.93 2.31 0.00
C SER A 84 -11.72 3.21 0.16
N VAL A 85 -10.54 2.60 0.15
CA VAL A 85 -9.29 3.36 0.21
C VAL A 85 -8.38 2.89 -0.91
N ARG A 86 -7.47 3.76 -1.32
CA ARG A 86 -6.38 3.34 -2.19
C ARG A 86 -5.31 2.71 -1.33
N ALA A 87 -4.88 1.53 -1.70
CA ALA A 87 -3.84 0.81 -0.99
C ALA A 87 -2.80 0.37 -1.99
N GLY A 88 -1.55 0.74 -1.77
CA GLY A 88 -0.57 0.41 -2.77
C GLY A 88 0.85 0.73 -2.37
N ILE A 89 1.67 0.93 -3.39
CA ILE A 89 3.10 1.17 -3.23
C ILE A 89 3.49 2.46 -3.91
N ILE A 90 4.48 3.13 -3.33
CA ILE A 90 5.14 4.26 -3.98
C ILE A 90 6.48 3.73 -4.43
N GLN A 91 6.73 3.84 -5.73
CA GLN A 91 7.89 3.25 -6.36
C GLN A 91 9.10 4.18 -6.28
N PRO A 92 10.30 3.68 -6.60
CA PRO A 92 11.51 4.49 -6.47
C PRO A 92 11.49 5.79 -7.26
N ASP A 93 10.75 5.84 -8.36
CA ASP A 93 10.64 7.06 -9.16
C ASP A 93 9.51 7.97 -8.66
N GLY A 94 8.86 7.62 -7.57
CA GLY A 94 7.76 8.40 -7.03
C GLY A 94 6.40 8.06 -7.57
N SER A 95 6.35 7.24 -8.60
CA SER A 95 5.06 6.83 -9.14
C SER A 95 4.39 5.85 -8.19
N LYS A 96 3.09 5.70 -8.33
CA LYS A 96 2.30 4.87 -7.42
C LYS A 96 1.55 3.81 -8.19
N ARG A 97 1.43 2.65 -7.57
CA ARG A 97 0.58 1.58 -8.08
C ARG A 97 -0.30 1.15 -6.93
N TYR A 98 -1.59 1.00 -7.18
CA TYR A 98 -2.51 0.77 -6.08
C TYR A 98 -3.74 -0.01 -6.53
N ILE A 99 -4.45 -0.54 -5.54
CA ILE A 99 -5.77 -1.11 -5.72
C ILE A 99 -6.76 -0.29 -4.92
N ILE A 100 -8.02 -0.45 -5.26
CA ILE A 100 -9.10 0.14 -4.46
C ILE A 100 -9.55 -0.97 -3.50
N ALA A 101 -9.26 -0.78 -2.23
CA ALA A 101 -9.54 -1.78 -1.22
C ALA A 101 -10.83 -1.43 -0.49
N ASN A 102 -11.68 -2.42 -0.31
CA ASN A 102 -12.95 -2.25 0.37
C ASN A 102 -13.16 -3.47 1.23
N GLY A 103 -13.06 -3.30 2.54
CA GLY A 103 -13.11 -4.43 3.45
C GLY A 103 -11.78 -5.15 3.48
N ASN A 104 -11.80 -6.43 3.22
CA ASN A 104 -10.58 -7.24 3.21
C ASN A 104 -10.11 -7.45 1.78
N ASP A 105 -8.94 -6.97 1.47
CA ASP A 105 -8.37 -7.11 0.14
C ASP A 105 -6.90 -7.38 0.24
N SER A 106 -6.38 -8.07 -0.77
CA SER A 106 -4.93 -8.26 -0.88
C SER A 106 -4.54 -8.25 -2.34
N HIS A 107 -3.27 -7.92 -2.57
CA HIS A 107 -2.76 -7.82 -3.93
C HIS A 107 -1.27 -8.06 -3.93
N VAL A 108 -0.78 -8.59 -5.04
CA VAL A 108 0.64 -8.81 -5.25
C VAL A 108 1.12 -7.82 -6.31
N PHE A 109 2.06 -6.97 -5.91
CA PHE A 109 2.67 -6.02 -6.83
C PHE A 109 3.99 -6.61 -7.30
N GLU A 110 4.11 -6.87 -8.59
CA GLU A 110 5.36 -7.34 -9.14
C GLU A 110 6.21 -6.14 -9.51
N LEU A 111 7.44 -6.13 -9.02
CA LEU A 111 8.27 -4.95 -9.08
C LEU A 111 9.12 -4.96 -10.34
N THR A 112 9.14 -3.83 -11.01
CA THR A 112 9.92 -3.66 -12.23
C THR A 112 11.07 -2.69 -12.07
N MET A 113 11.23 -2.12 -10.86
CA MET A 113 12.30 -1.18 -10.56
C MET A 113 12.99 -1.60 -9.29
N SER A 114 14.27 -1.27 -9.18
CA SER A 114 15.02 -1.48 -7.95
C SER A 114 15.19 -0.13 -7.27
N GLY A 115 15.03 -0.11 -5.96
CA GLY A 115 15.22 1.10 -5.19
C GLY A 115 14.34 1.16 -3.98
N SER A 116 14.01 2.36 -3.54
CA SER A 116 13.24 2.58 -2.33
C SER A 116 11.76 2.58 -2.62
N TYR A 117 11.05 1.81 -1.82
CA TYR A 117 9.59 1.67 -1.92
C TYR A 117 8.95 2.08 -0.61
N ARG A 118 7.69 2.47 -0.68
CA ARG A 118 6.84 2.73 0.49
C ARG A 118 5.49 2.08 0.25
N ILE A 119 4.87 1.65 1.34
CA ILE A 119 3.46 1.22 1.30
C ILE A 119 2.63 2.44 1.67
N TYR A 120 1.49 2.62 1.01
CA TYR A 120 0.66 3.76 1.33
C TYR A 120 -0.82 3.41 1.31
N ILE A 121 -1.58 4.18 2.07
CA ILE A 121 -3.04 4.15 2.09
C ILE A 121 -3.52 5.58 1.89
N GLN A 122 -4.46 5.77 0.98
CA GLN A 122 -5.00 7.09 0.71
C GLN A 122 -6.51 7.05 0.83
N ASN A 123 -7.04 7.91 1.68
CA ASN A 123 -8.47 7.97 1.95
C ASN A 123 -9.07 9.14 1.20
N GLU A 124 -9.85 8.83 0.18
CA GLU A 124 -10.52 9.87 -0.63
C GLU A 124 -11.97 10.04 -0.26
N THR A 125 -12.40 9.39 0.82
CA THR A 125 -13.77 9.58 1.29
C THR A 125 -13.85 10.80 2.18
N THR A 126 -15.04 11.09 2.65
CA THR A 126 -15.25 12.27 3.48
C THR A 126 -15.19 11.95 4.97
N GLU A 127 -14.83 10.74 5.32
CA GLU A 127 -14.80 10.30 6.71
C GLU A 127 -13.51 9.59 7.00
N MET A 128 -13.10 9.60 8.26
CA MET A 128 -11.91 8.89 8.68
C MET A 128 -12.15 7.38 8.56
N VAL A 129 -11.13 6.65 8.13
CA VAL A 129 -11.19 5.21 8.00
C VAL A 129 -10.02 4.61 8.78
N HIS A 130 -10.31 3.62 9.60
CA HIS A 130 -9.25 2.87 10.28
C HIS A 130 -8.88 1.67 9.42
N VAL A 131 -7.60 1.55 9.12
CA VAL A 131 -7.10 0.53 8.22
C VAL A 131 -6.01 -0.26 8.92
N GLU A 132 -6.10 -1.57 8.83
CA GLU A 132 -5.05 -2.45 9.32
C GLU A 132 -4.58 -3.31 8.17
N GLY A 133 -3.34 -3.74 8.23
CA GLY A 133 -2.82 -4.55 7.16
C GLY A 133 -1.43 -5.06 7.44
N ALA A 134 -0.91 -5.73 6.44
CA ALA A 134 0.44 -6.28 6.51
C ALA A 134 1.01 -6.30 5.11
N TYR A 135 2.34 -6.20 5.03
CA TYR A 135 3.01 -6.32 3.75
C TYR A 135 4.28 -7.13 3.91
N SER A 136 4.66 -7.78 2.84
CA SER A 136 5.90 -8.56 2.83
C SER A 136 6.48 -8.53 1.43
N THR A 137 7.80 -8.61 1.35
CA THR A 137 8.53 -8.58 0.09
C THR A 137 9.20 -9.93 -0.13
N HIS A 138 9.04 -10.45 -1.34
CA HIS A 138 9.57 -11.77 -1.67
C HIS A 138 10.40 -11.76 -2.92
#